data_a4dd718f7d18c52a7e46c72bad0600b4
#
_entry.id   a4dd718f7d18c52a7e46c72bad0600b4
#
_cell.length_a   1.000
_cell.length_b   1.000
_cell.length_c   1.000
_cell.angle_alpha   90.00
_cell.angle_beta   90.00
_cell.angle_gamma   90.00
#
_symmetry.space_group_name_H-M   'P 1'
#
loop_
_entity.id
_entity.type
_entity.pdbx_description
1 polymer ?
#
loop_
_entity_poly.entity_id
_entity_poly.type
_entity_poly.pdbx_seq_one_letter_code
_entity_poly.pdbx_strand_id
1 'polypeptide(L)'
;MPDHDPRPRHGGTLRYYGPGGLDHLDPAAAYYAFSHQVIRLFARQLFSYPTTEDASALVPVPDVAAELPTVANGGLSADGRRYTVRLRDGVCWDTSPPRPVTAGDFVRGFKRMANPVAGAGALAYYTSTIAGMAEFAEGYRARFAGRTPTAAQLAAYQNGHDISGLRAVDHRTLVIELLRPANDLLNLLAMPFASAAPPEYDELVPDSPDFARQVRSNGPYRITSYVPGSHLTMDHNPAWRADADPIRRRYVARIDVRMARVSDERVRAEIASGRADLSWGAAVGRPRRRTEADRDLGWALNPYLAFNLHSPREGGALRRREVRLAIAYAIDKARLVRFFDDMNIGTVTRPAHAVIPPGNVGHREYDPYPTAGDRGDRARCRELLAEAGYPDGLTLTMIYRIDAVHGQVAKAIAEDLTAGGVDVRLVEIDQTDEYYRILQDPKRAAAGDWDITPAAFMPDWFGNNGRSYVQPMFQSHTAVGTANYGGYLNPVVDDLIDRALSAPTEVEAAELWHRVDRQVLADVAIVPILVCEPTIEHLTSARVRDAIPLPHVDRWYDAANLWLDPPD
;
A
#
# COMPACT_ATOMS: atom_id res chain seq x y z
N MET A 1 40.97 -5.85 17.27
CA MET A 1 39.52 -5.85 17.13
C MET A 1 39.02 -7.19 17.64
N PRO A 2 38.06 -7.28 18.56
CA PRO A 2 37.56 -8.58 18.97
C PRO A 2 36.97 -9.28 17.77
N ASP A 3 37.27 -10.56 17.61
CA ASP A 3 36.72 -11.46 16.61
C ASP A 3 35.17 -11.42 16.73
N HIS A 4 34.51 -10.75 15.81
CA HIS A 4 33.05 -10.80 15.73
C HIS A 4 32.67 -12.19 15.19
N ASP A 5 32.13 -13.04 16.05
CA ASP A 5 31.48 -14.28 15.63
C ASP A 5 30.28 -13.91 14.75
N PRO A 6 30.30 -14.24 13.43
CA PRO A 6 29.25 -13.83 12.48
C PRO A 6 27.94 -14.60 12.64
N ARG A 7 27.83 -15.47 13.65
CA ARG A 7 26.63 -16.30 13.84
C ARG A 7 25.50 -15.50 14.51
N PRO A 8 24.26 -15.57 13.97
CA PRO A 8 23.09 -14.92 14.57
C PRO A 8 22.90 -15.34 16.03
N ARG A 9 22.56 -14.38 16.86
CA ARG A 9 22.30 -14.59 18.30
C ARG A 9 20.82 -14.49 18.60
N HIS A 10 20.38 -15.30 19.57
CA HIS A 10 19.01 -15.24 20.08
C HIS A 10 18.92 -14.41 21.35
N GLY A 11 17.85 -13.61 21.49
CA GLY A 11 17.56 -12.83 22.69
C GLY A 11 17.56 -11.33 22.47
N GLY A 12 17.47 -10.60 23.56
CA GLY A 12 17.42 -9.13 23.56
C GLY A 12 16.04 -8.57 23.18
N THR A 13 15.92 -7.24 23.37
CA THR A 13 14.74 -6.46 22.97
C THR A 13 15.12 -5.52 21.85
N LEU A 14 14.42 -5.61 20.72
CA LEU A 14 14.49 -4.66 19.61
C LEU A 14 13.58 -3.47 19.93
N ARG A 15 14.13 -2.27 19.91
CA ARG A 15 13.44 -1.04 20.31
C ARG A 15 13.25 -0.11 19.12
N TYR A 16 12.01 0.14 18.77
CA TYR A 16 11.63 1.16 17.81
C TYR A 16 11.22 2.46 18.51
N TYR A 17 11.49 3.60 17.88
CA TYR A 17 11.06 4.90 18.36
C TYR A 17 10.75 5.87 17.22
N GLY A 18 9.63 6.58 17.30
CA GLY A 18 9.31 7.62 16.33
C GLY A 18 7.83 7.97 16.22
N PRO A 19 7.47 8.83 15.25
CA PRO A 19 6.13 9.41 15.13
C PRO A 19 5.11 8.54 14.38
N GLY A 20 5.53 7.39 13.82
CA GLY A 20 4.63 6.52 13.05
C GLY A 20 3.48 5.98 13.88
N GLY A 21 2.35 5.77 13.24
CA GLY A 21 1.16 5.14 13.81
C GLY A 21 0.78 3.87 13.04
N LEU A 22 -0.11 3.09 13.63
CA LEU A 22 -0.79 1.98 12.96
C LEU A 22 -2.19 2.47 12.54
N ASP A 23 -2.58 2.18 11.30
CA ASP A 23 -3.97 2.39 10.89
C ASP A 23 -4.87 1.32 11.50
N HIS A 24 -4.51 0.03 11.34
CA HIS A 24 -5.27 -1.11 11.82
C HIS A 24 -4.34 -2.22 12.33
N LEU A 25 -4.82 -3.03 13.28
CA LEU A 25 -4.22 -4.31 13.65
C LEU A 25 -4.91 -5.51 13.00
N ASP A 26 -6.10 -5.30 12.42
CA ASP A 26 -6.78 -6.34 11.63
C ASP A 26 -6.08 -6.46 10.27
N PRO A 27 -5.46 -7.61 9.94
CA PRO A 27 -4.82 -7.80 8.65
C PRO A 27 -5.76 -7.55 7.47
N ALA A 28 -7.05 -7.81 7.65
CA ALA A 28 -8.05 -7.61 6.60
C ALA A 28 -8.29 -6.13 6.25
N ALA A 29 -7.92 -5.19 7.13
CA ALA A 29 -8.16 -3.76 6.95
C ALA A 29 -6.87 -2.92 6.81
N ALA A 30 -5.77 -3.38 7.39
CA ALA A 30 -4.52 -2.63 7.49
C ALA A 30 -3.90 -2.33 6.12
N TYR A 31 -3.60 -1.05 5.87
CA TYR A 31 -3.06 -0.59 4.58
C TYR A 31 -1.68 0.10 4.71
N TYR A 32 -1.35 0.66 5.88
CA TYR A 32 -0.09 1.38 6.04
C TYR A 32 1.11 0.42 6.11
N ALA A 33 2.23 0.83 5.53
CA ALA A 33 3.48 0.07 5.55
C ALA A 33 3.91 -0.30 6.99
N PHE A 34 3.67 0.57 7.97
CA PHE A 34 3.95 0.30 9.39
C PHE A 34 3.09 -0.83 9.95
N SER A 35 1.80 -0.86 9.63
CA SER A 35 0.93 -1.96 10.01
C SER A 35 1.34 -3.26 9.34
N HIS A 36 1.75 -3.21 8.07
CA HIS A 36 2.28 -4.38 7.35
C HIS A 36 3.55 -4.95 8.00
N GLN A 37 4.46 -4.09 8.50
CA GLN A 37 5.63 -4.55 9.26
C GLN A 37 5.23 -5.34 10.52
N VAL A 38 4.27 -4.82 11.28
CA VAL A 38 3.76 -5.49 12.49
C VAL A 38 3.02 -6.77 12.13
N ILE A 39 2.15 -6.75 11.11
CA ILE A 39 1.39 -7.92 10.66
C ILE A 39 2.33 -9.04 10.23
N ARG A 40 3.42 -8.76 9.50
CA ARG A 40 4.42 -9.74 9.10
C ARG A 40 4.98 -10.55 10.28
N LEU A 41 4.95 -10.00 11.49
CA LEU A 41 5.47 -10.63 12.70
C LEU A 41 4.47 -11.58 13.36
N PHE A 42 3.17 -11.34 13.21
CA PHE A 42 2.15 -12.12 13.90
C PHE A 42 1.15 -12.84 12.98
N ALA A 43 0.98 -12.40 11.74
CA ALA A 43 0.05 -13.03 10.79
C ALA A 43 0.79 -13.50 9.53
N ARG A 44 0.57 -14.76 9.15
CA ARG A 44 1.18 -15.38 7.96
C ARG A 44 0.14 -15.57 6.87
N GLN A 45 0.57 -15.37 5.64
CA GLN A 45 -0.21 -15.53 4.42
C GLN A 45 0.11 -16.88 3.76
N LEU A 46 -0.58 -17.23 2.67
CA LEU A 46 -0.27 -18.42 1.87
C LEU A 46 1.13 -18.32 1.25
N PHE A 47 1.47 -17.13 0.75
CA PHE A 47 2.77 -16.78 0.19
C PHE A 47 3.31 -15.55 0.89
N SER A 48 4.60 -15.30 0.80
CA SER A 48 5.23 -14.09 1.35
C SER A 48 6.53 -13.79 0.61
N TYR A 49 7.09 -12.62 0.80
CA TYR A 49 8.35 -12.23 0.19
C TYR A 49 9.54 -12.67 1.05
N PRO A 50 10.58 -13.26 0.46
CA PRO A 50 11.79 -13.64 1.18
C PRO A 50 12.57 -12.38 1.61
N THR A 51 13.40 -12.54 2.64
CA THR A 51 14.28 -11.47 3.14
C THR A 51 15.65 -11.66 2.49
N THR A 52 15.84 -11.03 1.34
CA THR A 52 17.10 -11.05 0.57
C THR A 52 17.40 -9.65 0.03
N GLU A 53 18.65 -9.41 -0.38
CA GLU A 53 19.11 -8.15 -0.97
C GLU A 53 19.09 -8.14 -2.51
N ASP A 54 18.71 -9.24 -3.12
CA ASP A 54 18.65 -9.40 -4.58
C ASP A 54 17.21 -9.36 -5.12
N ALA A 55 17.05 -9.48 -6.43
CA ALA A 55 15.76 -9.42 -7.11
C ALA A 55 14.74 -10.48 -6.65
N SER A 56 15.19 -11.57 -5.99
CA SER A 56 14.28 -12.58 -5.43
C SER A 56 13.40 -12.03 -4.31
N ALA A 57 13.80 -10.90 -3.68
CA ALA A 57 12.97 -10.16 -2.71
C ALA A 57 11.62 -9.69 -3.28
N LEU A 58 11.48 -9.65 -4.61
CA LEU A 58 10.28 -9.20 -5.32
C LEU A 58 9.37 -10.37 -5.76
N VAL A 59 9.80 -11.61 -5.52
CA VAL A 59 9.08 -12.80 -5.97
C VAL A 59 8.47 -13.52 -4.77
N PRO A 60 7.12 -13.63 -4.69
CA PRO A 60 6.49 -14.37 -3.61
C PRO A 60 6.90 -15.86 -3.58
N VAL A 61 7.20 -16.36 -2.40
CA VAL A 61 7.54 -17.76 -2.13
C VAL A 61 6.51 -18.39 -1.19
N PRO A 62 6.38 -19.73 -1.14
CA PRO A 62 5.47 -20.41 -0.21
C PRO A 62 5.78 -20.06 1.26
N ASP A 63 4.75 -19.63 2.01
CA ASP A 63 4.81 -19.39 3.45
C ASP A 63 3.97 -20.44 4.20
N VAL A 64 2.66 -20.23 4.35
CA VAL A 64 1.75 -21.26 4.87
C VAL A 64 1.41 -22.30 3.80
N ALA A 65 1.46 -21.94 2.52
CA ALA A 65 1.45 -22.91 1.45
C ALA A 65 2.67 -23.84 1.54
N ALA A 66 2.48 -25.13 1.28
CA ALA A 66 3.56 -26.10 1.32
C ALA A 66 4.52 -25.96 0.12
N GLU A 67 4.01 -25.57 -1.04
CA GLU A 67 4.72 -25.46 -2.31
C GLU A 67 4.10 -24.41 -3.23
N LEU A 68 4.80 -24.02 -4.30
CA LEU A 68 4.25 -23.20 -5.37
C LEU A 68 3.25 -24.03 -6.21
N PRO A 69 2.03 -23.52 -6.46
CA PRO A 69 1.08 -24.18 -7.34
C PRO A 69 1.54 -24.09 -8.80
N THR A 70 1.67 -25.23 -9.45
CA THR A 70 2.05 -25.38 -10.86
C THR A 70 1.12 -26.34 -11.57
N VAL A 71 1.09 -26.31 -12.90
CA VAL A 71 0.37 -27.31 -13.69
C VAL A 71 0.96 -28.72 -13.45
N ALA A 72 2.29 -28.82 -13.30
CA ALA A 72 2.99 -30.08 -13.12
C ALA A 72 2.65 -30.79 -11.81
N ASN A 73 2.44 -30.03 -10.69
CA ASN A 73 2.04 -30.62 -9.40
C ASN A 73 0.53 -30.65 -9.17
N GLY A 74 -0.27 -30.26 -10.17
CA GLY A 74 -1.74 -30.18 -10.08
C GLY A 74 -2.25 -29.01 -9.21
N GLY A 75 -1.35 -28.13 -8.75
CA GLY A 75 -1.69 -26.95 -7.97
C GLY A 75 -2.30 -25.84 -8.81
N LEU A 76 -2.08 -25.85 -10.14
CA LEU A 76 -2.66 -24.90 -11.09
C LEU A 76 -3.34 -25.66 -12.22
N SER A 77 -4.57 -25.29 -12.57
CA SER A 77 -5.26 -25.85 -13.75
C SER A 77 -4.59 -25.39 -15.05
N ALA A 78 -4.74 -26.19 -16.12
CA ALA A 78 -4.14 -25.88 -17.43
C ALA A 78 -4.62 -24.56 -18.04
N ASP A 79 -5.83 -24.13 -17.71
CA ASP A 79 -6.42 -22.85 -18.13
C ASP A 79 -6.03 -21.66 -17.21
N GLY A 80 -5.17 -21.90 -16.20
CA GLY A 80 -4.69 -20.87 -15.28
C GLY A 80 -5.74 -20.28 -14.34
N ARG A 81 -6.94 -20.86 -14.24
CA ARG A 81 -8.07 -20.28 -13.50
C ARG A 81 -8.35 -20.91 -12.15
N ARG A 82 -7.81 -22.08 -11.85
CA ARG A 82 -8.01 -22.76 -10.58
C ARG A 82 -6.69 -23.08 -9.92
N TYR A 83 -6.55 -22.60 -8.71
CA TYR A 83 -5.42 -22.89 -7.83
C TYR A 83 -5.86 -23.85 -6.73
N THR A 84 -5.08 -24.90 -6.51
CA THR A 84 -5.23 -25.85 -5.40
C THR A 84 -4.00 -25.71 -4.51
N VAL A 85 -4.18 -25.06 -3.36
CA VAL A 85 -3.10 -24.76 -2.43
C VAL A 85 -3.19 -25.72 -1.25
N ARG A 86 -2.11 -26.49 -1.02
CA ARG A 86 -1.94 -27.34 0.16
C ARG A 86 -1.22 -26.56 1.26
N LEU A 87 -1.74 -26.61 2.48
CA LEU A 87 -1.15 -25.96 3.62
C LEU A 87 -0.03 -26.80 4.23
N ARG A 88 1.00 -26.12 4.70
CA ARG A 88 2.15 -26.69 5.42
C ARG A 88 1.73 -27.21 6.79
N ASP A 89 2.33 -28.29 7.24
CA ASP A 89 2.15 -28.81 8.59
C ASP A 89 2.82 -27.92 9.65
N GLY A 90 2.31 -27.96 10.87
CA GLY A 90 2.94 -27.32 12.02
C GLY A 90 2.70 -25.82 12.17
N VAL A 91 1.88 -25.21 11.30
CA VAL A 91 1.46 -23.81 11.46
C VAL A 91 0.26 -23.79 12.41
N CYS A 92 0.40 -23.10 13.56
CA CYS A 92 -0.62 -23.07 14.61
C CYS A 92 -0.92 -21.66 15.08
N TRP A 93 -2.15 -21.44 15.51
CA TRP A 93 -2.58 -20.27 16.27
C TRP A 93 -2.08 -20.33 17.71
N ASP A 94 -1.84 -19.17 18.32
CA ASP A 94 -1.44 -18.98 19.72
C ASP A 94 -2.59 -19.19 20.73
N THR A 95 -3.53 -20.05 20.37
CA THR A 95 -4.61 -20.49 21.27
C THR A 95 -4.08 -21.41 22.38
N SER A 96 -4.85 -21.66 23.42
CA SER A 96 -4.49 -22.59 24.48
C SER A 96 -5.54 -23.69 24.60
N PRO A 97 -5.24 -24.93 24.16
CA PRO A 97 -4.00 -25.38 23.49
C PRO A 97 -3.82 -24.79 22.08
N PRO A 98 -2.60 -24.81 21.50
CA PRO A 98 -2.37 -24.38 20.12
C PRO A 98 -3.24 -25.16 19.13
N ARG A 99 -3.92 -24.41 18.23
CA ARG A 99 -4.80 -25.00 17.20
C ARG A 99 -4.15 -24.86 15.81
N PRO A 100 -4.15 -25.92 14.99
CA PRO A 100 -3.65 -25.82 13.62
C PRO A 100 -4.38 -24.73 12.79
N VAL A 101 -3.64 -24.02 11.95
CA VAL A 101 -4.23 -23.16 10.92
C VAL A 101 -4.81 -24.05 9.82
N THR A 102 -6.02 -23.74 9.37
CA THR A 102 -6.75 -24.54 8.39
C THR A 102 -7.09 -23.76 7.13
N ALA A 103 -7.44 -24.46 6.06
CA ALA A 103 -7.96 -23.85 4.83
C ALA A 103 -9.25 -23.04 5.08
N GLY A 104 -10.07 -23.47 6.06
CA GLY A 104 -11.26 -22.72 6.49
C GLY A 104 -10.93 -21.37 7.12
N ASP A 105 -9.78 -21.25 7.82
CA ASP A 105 -9.33 -19.98 8.38
C ASP A 105 -8.96 -18.99 7.27
N PHE A 106 -8.40 -19.45 6.14
CA PHE A 106 -8.17 -18.59 4.97
C PHE A 106 -9.48 -18.15 4.30
N VAL A 107 -10.44 -19.07 4.11
CA VAL A 107 -11.76 -18.68 3.58
C VAL A 107 -12.41 -17.62 4.47
N ARG A 108 -12.30 -17.75 5.81
CA ARG A 108 -12.80 -16.73 6.76
C ARG A 108 -12.04 -15.40 6.60
N GLY A 109 -10.73 -15.43 6.41
CA GLY A 109 -9.92 -14.23 6.18
C GLY A 109 -10.39 -13.45 4.96
N PHE A 110 -10.62 -14.11 3.82
CA PHE A 110 -11.16 -13.48 2.61
C PHE A 110 -12.58 -12.91 2.84
N LYS A 111 -13.45 -13.63 3.54
CA LYS A 111 -14.79 -13.12 3.88
C LYS A 111 -14.71 -11.88 4.78
N ARG A 112 -13.76 -11.84 5.73
CA ARG A 112 -13.54 -10.68 6.61
C ARG A 112 -13.03 -9.46 5.85
N MET A 113 -12.24 -9.64 4.81
CA MET A 113 -11.76 -8.53 3.95
C MET A 113 -12.91 -7.71 3.36
N ALA A 114 -14.07 -8.35 3.12
CA ALA A 114 -15.26 -7.71 2.56
C ALA A 114 -16.21 -7.14 3.62
N ASN A 115 -15.82 -7.10 4.92
CA ASN A 115 -16.73 -6.64 5.97
C ASN A 115 -17.08 -5.15 5.82
N PRO A 116 -18.34 -4.74 6.13
CA PRO A 116 -18.79 -3.37 5.90
C PRO A 116 -18.38 -2.38 6.99
N VAL A 117 -17.72 -2.82 8.08
CA VAL A 117 -17.34 -1.97 9.23
C VAL A 117 -15.94 -1.40 9.04
N ALA A 118 -14.99 -2.24 8.64
CA ALA A 118 -13.62 -1.86 8.36
C ALA A 118 -13.26 -2.45 6.98
N GLY A 119 -13.51 -1.69 5.94
CA GLY A 119 -13.27 -2.12 4.56
C GLY A 119 -11.78 -2.15 4.23
N ALA A 120 -11.33 -3.20 3.54
CA ALA A 120 -9.97 -3.27 3.03
C ALA A 120 -9.78 -2.31 1.85
N GLY A 121 -8.76 -1.46 1.92
CA GLY A 121 -8.39 -0.58 0.79
C GLY A 121 -7.98 -1.34 -0.48
N ALA A 122 -7.61 -2.61 -0.36
CA ALA A 122 -7.21 -3.49 -1.46
C ALA A 122 -8.32 -4.43 -1.96
N LEU A 123 -9.55 -4.31 -1.47
CA LEU A 123 -10.65 -5.22 -1.80
C LEU A 123 -10.88 -5.35 -3.31
N ALA A 124 -10.68 -4.27 -4.07
CA ALA A 124 -10.84 -4.24 -5.52
C ALA A 124 -10.00 -5.29 -6.27
N TYR A 125 -8.80 -5.57 -5.81
CA TYR A 125 -7.95 -6.60 -6.41
C TYR A 125 -8.59 -7.98 -6.32
N TYR A 126 -9.17 -8.30 -5.18
CA TYR A 126 -9.76 -9.62 -4.92
C TYR A 126 -11.13 -9.78 -5.58
N THR A 127 -11.98 -8.74 -5.54
CA THR A 127 -13.30 -8.76 -6.19
C THR A 127 -13.20 -8.85 -7.72
N SER A 128 -12.14 -8.29 -8.32
CA SER A 128 -11.90 -8.38 -9.75
C SER A 128 -11.14 -9.64 -10.18
N THR A 129 -10.76 -10.51 -9.24
CA THR A 129 -9.92 -11.70 -9.52
C THR A 129 -10.61 -13.00 -9.11
N ILE A 130 -11.16 -13.09 -7.90
CA ILE A 130 -11.72 -14.31 -7.33
C ILE A 130 -13.21 -14.40 -7.67
N ALA A 131 -13.63 -15.52 -8.20
CA ALA A 131 -15.04 -15.75 -8.57
C ALA A 131 -15.95 -15.67 -7.32
N GLY A 132 -17.05 -14.93 -7.43
CA GLY A 132 -18.04 -14.75 -6.37
C GLY A 132 -17.63 -13.79 -5.24
N MET A 133 -16.41 -13.22 -5.28
CA MET A 133 -15.95 -12.29 -4.25
C MET A 133 -16.67 -10.94 -4.33
N ALA A 134 -16.96 -10.46 -5.54
CA ALA A 134 -17.70 -9.20 -5.75
C ALA A 134 -19.13 -9.31 -5.23
N GLU A 135 -19.84 -10.37 -5.59
CA GLU A 135 -21.22 -10.65 -5.17
C GLU A 135 -21.33 -10.78 -3.65
N PHE A 136 -20.37 -11.50 -3.04
CA PHE A 136 -20.31 -11.62 -1.59
C PHE A 136 -20.11 -10.26 -0.91
N ALA A 137 -19.16 -9.45 -1.39
CA ALA A 137 -18.85 -8.14 -0.83
C ALA A 137 -20.00 -7.15 -0.97
N GLU A 138 -20.69 -7.15 -2.13
CA GLU A 138 -21.85 -6.31 -2.39
C GLU A 138 -23.03 -6.70 -1.50
N GLY A 139 -23.36 -7.99 -1.41
CA GLY A 139 -24.41 -8.49 -0.54
C GLY A 139 -24.13 -8.20 0.94
N TYR A 140 -22.88 -8.31 1.38
CA TYR A 140 -22.48 -8.02 2.75
C TYR A 140 -22.69 -6.53 3.08
N ARG A 141 -22.23 -5.64 2.21
CA ARG A 141 -22.41 -4.19 2.33
C ARG A 141 -23.89 -3.81 2.31
N ALA A 142 -24.67 -4.34 1.37
CA ALA A 142 -26.11 -4.06 1.25
C ALA A 142 -26.88 -4.51 2.50
N ARG A 143 -26.52 -5.65 3.09
CA ARG A 143 -27.17 -6.20 4.29
C ARG A 143 -27.08 -5.25 5.49
N PHE A 144 -25.99 -4.49 5.60
CA PHE A 144 -25.71 -3.62 6.75
C PHE A 144 -25.65 -2.12 6.40
N ALA A 145 -26.06 -1.74 5.20
CA ALA A 145 -26.09 -0.33 4.79
C ALA A 145 -26.88 0.54 5.79
N GLY A 146 -26.22 1.59 6.31
CA GLY A 146 -26.83 2.50 7.29
C GLY A 146 -27.08 1.90 8.68
N ARG A 147 -26.46 0.77 9.01
CA ARG A 147 -26.60 0.08 10.31
C ARG A 147 -25.25 -0.07 11.00
N THR A 148 -25.27 -0.21 12.31
CA THR A 148 -24.12 -0.60 13.12
C THR A 148 -24.30 -2.06 13.55
N PRO A 149 -23.71 -3.03 12.82
CA PRO A 149 -23.90 -4.45 13.14
C PRO A 149 -23.11 -4.86 14.38
N THR A 150 -23.63 -5.85 15.10
CA THR A 150 -22.88 -6.55 16.17
C THR A 150 -21.95 -7.61 15.57
N ALA A 151 -20.97 -8.08 16.36
CA ALA A 151 -20.08 -9.18 15.95
C ALA A 151 -20.88 -10.43 15.50
N ALA A 152 -21.88 -10.84 16.28
CA ALA A 152 -22.74 -11.99 15.95
C ALA A 152 -23.50 -11.82 14.62
N GLN A 153 -23.94 -10.61 14.29
CA GLN A 153 -24.60 -10.33 13.01
C GLN A 153 -23.63 -10.40 11.82
N LEU A 154 -22.41 -9.89 12.01
CA LEU A 154 -21.34 -9.98 11.01
C LEU A 154 -20.94 -11.43 10.79
N ALA A 155 -20.69 -12.19 11.87
CA ALA A 155 -20.36 -13.61 11.82
C ALA A 155 -21.47 -14.46 11.17
N ALA A 156 -22.73 -14.17 11.49
CA ALA A 156 -23.87 -14.87 10.89
C ALA A 156 -23.93 -14.70 9.35
N TYR A 157 -23.62 -13.48 8.84
CA TYR A 157 -23.52 -13.27 7.41
C TYR A 157 -22.34 -14.04 6.80
N GLN A 158 -21.14 -13.91 7.37
CA GLN A 158 -19.93 -14.57 6.88
C GLN A 158 -20.07 -16.09 6.84
N ASN A 159 -20.64 -16.67 7.89
CA ASN A 159 -20.80 -18.13 7.99
C ASN A 159 -21.98 -18.67 7.20
N GLY A 160 -23.00 -17.83 6.90
CA GLY A 160 -24.19 -18.19 6.12
C GLY A 160 -24.08 -17.97 4.61
N HIS A 161 -23.02 -17.32 4.13
CA HIS A 161 -22.84 -17.03 2.69
C HIS A 161 -21.46 -17.46 2.23
N ASP A 162 -21.38 -18.03 1.04
CA ASP A 162 -20.11 -18.49 0.45
C ASP A 162 -19.63 -17.55 -0.64
N ILE A 163 -18.30 -17.54 -0.82
CA ILE A 163 -17.64 -16.99 -2.00
C ILE A 163 -17.45 -18.18 -2.94
N SER A 164 -18.14 -18.21 -4.09
CA SER A 164 -18.19 -19.39 -4.96
C SER A 164 -16.82 -19.86 -5.43
N GLY A 165 -15.87 -18.94 -5.58
CA GLY A 165 -14.48 -19.24 -5.96
C GLY A 165 -13.57 -19.65 -4.81
N LEU A 166 -14.02 -19.72 -3.56
CA LEU A 166 -13.19 -20.09 -2.42
C LEU A 166 -13.76 -21.29 -1.67
N ARG A 167 -12.98 -22.37 -1.59
CA ARG A 167 -13.46 -23.60 -0.94
C ARG A 167 -12.33 -24.30 -0.16
N ALA A 168 -12.55 -24.51 1.12
CA ALA A 168 -11.79 -25.46 1.90
C ALA A 168 -12.30 -26.88 1.57
N VAL A 169 -11.52 -27.66 0.81
CA VAL A 169 -11.87 -29.04 0.43
C VAL A 169 -11.75 -29.96 1.64
N ASP A 170 -10.70 -29.74 2.40
CA ASP A 170 -10.45 -30.32 3.71
C ASP A 170 -9.69 -29.30 4.58
N HIS A 171 -9.22 -29.70 5.76
CA HIS A 171 -8.55 -28.78 6.69
C HIS A 171 -7.21 -28.23 6.16
N ARG A 172 -6.62 -28.83 5.12
CA ARG A 172 -5.32 -28.44 4.55
C ARG A 172 -5.35 -28.07 3.07
N THR A 173 -6.48 -28.19 2.40
CA THR A 173 -6.58 -27.96 0.96
C THR A 173 -7.55 -26.83 0.68
N LEU A 174 -7.02 -25.71 0.18
CA LEU A 174 -7.77 -24.56 -0.28
C LEU A 174 -7.83 -24.56 -1.81
N VAL A 175 -9.03 -24.43 -2.37
CA VAL A 175 -9.23 -24.18 -3.80
C VAL A 175 -9.64 -22.74 -3.99
N ILE A 176 -8.96 -22.06 -4.94
CA ILE A 176 -9.25 -20.69 -5.36
C ILE A 176 -9.57 -20.72 -6.85
N GLU A 177 -10.79 -20.33 -7.22
CA GLU A 177 -11.22 -20.21 -8.61
C GLU A 177 -11.29 -18.74 -9.02
N LEU A 178 -10.74 -18.44 -10.18
CA LEU A 178 -10.58 -17.09 -10.68
C LEU A 178 -11.60 -16.79 -11.79
N LEU A 179 -11.99 -15.52 -11.91
CA LEU A 179 -12.78 -15.01 -13.02
C LEU A 179 -12.05 -15.17 -14.36
N ARG A 180 -10.72 -15.02 -14.35
CA ARG A 180 -9.79 -15.15 -15.47
C ARG A 180 -8.42 -15.57 -14.96
N PRO A 181 -7.49 -16.03 -15.80
CA PRO A 181 -6.10 -16.22 -15.37
C PRO A 181 -5.54 -14.90 -14.80
N ALA A 182 -4.72 -15.00 -13.75
CA ALA A 182 -4.09 -13.85 -13.12
C ALA A 182 -2.62 -14.19 -12.79
N ASN A 183 -1.70 -13.62 -13.56
CA ASN A 183 -0.26 -13.85 -13.40
C ASN A 183 0.33 -13.17 -12.16
N ASP A 184 -0.41 -12.27 -11.52
CA ASP A 184 -0.08 -11.55 -10.29
C ASP A 184 -0.78 -12.12 -9.04
N LEU A 185 -1.49 -13.26 -9.14
CA LEU A 185 -2.24 -13.81 -8.01
C LEU A 185 -1.35 -14.09 -6.80
N LEU A 186 -0.12 -14.57 -6.98
CA LEU A 186 0.77 -14.86 -5.85
C LEU A 186 1.13 -13.60 -5.08
N ASN A 187 1.25 -12.44 -5.75
CA ASN A 187 1.43 -11.15 -5.09
C ASN A 187 0.21 -10.80 -4.23
N LEU A 188 -1.01 -10.98 -4.76
CA LEU A 188 -2.24 -10.75 -4.00
C LEU A 188 -2.32 -11.67 -2.77
N LEU A 189 -1.92 -12.94 -2.91
CA LEU A 189 -1.92 -13.92 -1.82
C LEU A 189 -0.77 -13.72 -0.81
N ALA A 190 0.23 -12.88 -1.14
CA ALA A 190 1.30 -12.49 -0.24
C ALA A 190 1.01 -11.19 0.53
N MET A 191 -0.03 -10.44 0.14
CA MET A 191 -0.42 -9.23 0.85
C MET A 191 -1.05 -9.56 2.22
N PRO A 192 -0.87 -8.72 3.24
CA PRO A 192 -1.45 -8.92 4.58
C PRO A 192 -2.96 -9.18 4.57
N PHE A 193 -3.70 -8.59 3.64
CA PHE A 193 -5.15 -8.79 3.49
C PHE A 193 -5.55 -10.25 3.28
N ALA A 194 -4.68 -11.07 2.67
CA ALA A 194 -4.91 -12.49 2.42
C ALA A 194 -4.50 -13.38 3.62
N SER A 195 -4.41 -12.83 4.83
CA SER A 195 -4.13 -13.58 6.04
C SER A 195 -5.30 -14.50 6.43
N ALA A 196 -4.96 -15.64 7.04
CA ALA A 196 -5.94 -16.48 7.71
C ALA A 196 -6.60 -15.73 8.88
N ALA A 197 -7.86 -16.02 9.18
CA ALA A 197 -8.58 -15.51 10.35
C ALA A 197 -9.17 -16.66 11.17
N PRO A 198 -8.88 -16.72 12.47
CA PRO A 198 -9.39 -17.79 13.33
C PRO A 198 -10.88 -17.58 13.67
N PRO A 199 -11.65 -18.64 14.01
CA PRO A 199 -13.06 -18.53 14.35
C PRO A 199 -13.32 -17.67 15.60
N GLU A 200 -12.34 -17.47 16.46
CA GLU A 200 -12.41 -16.59 17.63
C GLU A 200 -12.71 -15.13 17.22
N TYR A 201 -12.39 -14.75 15.98
CA TYR A 201 -12.72 -13.41 15.46
C TYR A 201 -14.21 -13.21 15.14
N ASP A 202 -15.01 -14.29 15.11
CA ASP A 202 -16.46 -14.19 14.92
C ASP A 202 -17.15 -13.53 16.13
N GLU A 203 -16.51 -13.51 17.30
CA GLU A 203 -17.01 -12.87 18.52
C GLU A 203 -16.66 -11.37 18.60
N LEU A 204 -15.88 -10.86 17.64
CA LEU A 204 -15.31 -9.51 17.67
C LEU A 204 -15.81 -8.67 16.48
N VAL A 205 -16.17 -7.42 16.76
CA VAL A 205 -16.37 -6.46 15.67
C VAL A 205 -14.99 -6.18 15.04
N PRO A 206 -14.84 -6.31 13.69
CA PRO A 206 -13.59 -6.03 13.01
C PRO A 206 -13.01 -4.67 13.39
N ASP A 207 -11.70 -4.63 13.62
CA ASP A 207 -10.94 -3.41 13.91
C ASP A 207 -11.41 -2.60 15.15
N SER A 208 -12.19 -3.22 16.01
CA SER A 208 -12.63 -2.60 17.27
C SER A 208 -11.51 -2.59 18.33
N PRO A 209 -11.64 -1.78 19.41
CA PRO A 209 -10.72 -1.87 20.55
C PRO A 209 -10.70 -3.25 21.21
N ASP A 210 -11.81 -4.01 21.14
CA ASP A 210 -11.87 -5.38 21.64
C ASP A 210 -11.08 -6.33 20.73
N PHE A 211 -11.18 -6.16 19.42
CA PHE A 211 -10.36 -6.88 18.46
C PHE A 211 -8.87 -6.64 18.72
N ALA A 212 -8.45 -5.39 18.86
CA ALA A 212 -7.05 -5.04 19.10
C ALA A 212 -6.44 -5.68 20.35
N ARG A 213 -7.27 -5.97 21.38
CA ARG A 213 -6.84 -6.67 22.59
C ARG A 213 -6.79 -8.20 22.45
N GLN A 214 -7.40 -8.75 21.43
CA GLN A 214 -7.58 -10.19 21.25
C GLN A 214 -7.01 -10.72 19.93
N VAL A 215 -6.13 -9.94 19.28
CA VAL A 215 -5.43 -10.35 18.07
C VAL A 215 -4.71 -11.69 18.30
N ARG A 216 -4.95 -12.66 17.42
CA ARG A 216 -4.32 -13.98 17.43
C ARG A 216 -3.14 -14.02 16.47
N SER A 217 -2.15 -14.81 16.84
CA SER A 217 -0.94 -14.98 16.06
C SER A 217 -0.78 -16.41 15.54
N ASN A 218 -0.37 -16.51 14.29
CA ASN A 218 0.21 -17.73 13.70
C ASN A 218 1.64 -17.48 13.17
N GLY A 219 2.20 -16.29 13.46
CA GLY A 219 3.57 -15.88 13.16
C GLY A 219 4.52 -16.07 14.35
N PRO A 220 5.80 -15.63 14.21
CA PRO A 220 6.85 -15.81 15.23
C PRO A 220 6.62 -15.01 16.52
N TYR A 221 5.88 -13.93 16.47
CA TYR A 221 5.59 -13.07 17.62
C TYR A 221 4.09 -12.95 17.84
N ARG A 222 3.68 -12.58 19.06
CA ARG A 222 2.32 -12.23 19.42
C ARG A 222 2.30 -10.86 20.11
N ILE A 223 1.23 -10.11 19.90
CA ILE A 223 1.03 -8.83 20.57
C ILE A 223 0.68 -9.10 22.04
N THR A 224 1.44 -8.53 22.97
CA THR A 224 1.22 -8.66 24.41
C THR A 224 0.77 -7.37 25.07
N SER A 225 1.00 -6.23 24.42
CA SER A 225 0.48 -4.92 24.83
C SER A 225 0.32 -4.02 23.61
N TYR A 226 -0.79 -3.30 23.55
CA TYR A 226 -1.01 -2.25 22.55
C TYR A 226 -1.82 -1.11 23.15
N VAL A 227 -1.28 0.10 23.06
CA VAL A 227 -1.97 1.35 23.36
C VAL A 227 -1.85 2.25 22.13
N PRO A 228 -2.95 2.51 21.42
CA PRO A 228 -2.94 3.29 20.19
C PRO A 228 -2.20 4.62 20.33
N GLY A 229 -1.31 4.92 19.39
CA GLY A 229 -0.50 6.14 19.35
C GLY A 229 0.56 6.27 20.45
N SER A 230 0.78 5.24 21.27
CA SER A 230 1.72 5.24 22.41
C SER A 230 2.74 4.11 22.32
N HIS A 231 2.30 2.87 22.43
CA HIS A 231 3.23 1.74 22.38
C HIS A 231 2.60 0.45 21.87
N LEU A 232 3.44 -0.42 21.34
CA LEU A 232 3.15 -1.81 21.00
C LEU A 232 4.30 -2.68 21.52
N THR A 233 3.97 -3.78 22.21
CA THR A 233 4.94 -4.79 22.63
C THR A 233 4.56 -6.15 22.05
N MET A 234 5.56 -6.85 21.52
CA MET A 234 5.41 -8.20 21.00
C MET A 234 6.44 -9.12 21.64
N ASP A 235 5.98 -10.28 22.09
CA ASP A 235 6.80 -11.35 22.64
C ASP A 235 6.78 -12.58 21.72
N HIS A 236 7.67 -13.54 21.94
CA HIS A 236 7.66 -14.81 21.23
C HIS A 236 6.28 -15.46 21.27
N ASN A 237 5.79 -15.92 20.13
CA ASN A 237 4.63 -16.81 20.05
C ASN A 237 5.07 -18.24 20.40
N PRO A 238 4.57 -18.85 21.51
CA PRO A 238 4.96 -20.21 21.90
C PRO A 238 4.44 -21.29 20.96
N ALA A 239 3.39 -21.00 20.18
CA ALA A 239 2.82 -21.92 19.20
C ALA A 239 3.60 -21.94 17.86
N TRP A 240 4.48 -20.96 17.62
CA TRP A 240 5.24 -20.89 16.39
C TRP A 240 6.43 -21.86 16.39
N ARG A 241 6.65 -22.50 15.27
CA ARG A 241 7.73 -23.48 15.04
C ARG A 241 8.63 -23.04 13.89
N ALA A 242 9.93 -23.01 14.13
CA ALA A 242 10.93 -22.62 13.13
C ALA A 242 10.98 -23.57 11.93
N ASP A 243 10.73 -24.87 12.14
CA ASP A 243 10.69 -25.88 11.09
C ASP A 243 9.46 -25.78 10.16
N ALA A 244 8.42 -25.06 10.61
CA ALA A 244 7.23 -24.77 9.82
C ALA A 244 7.22 -23.36 9.20
N ASP A 245 8.29 -22.57 9.36
CA ASP A 245 8.43 -21.22 8.78
C ASP A 245 9.70 -21.09 7.94
N PRO A 246 9.61 -21.15 6.62
CA PRO A 246 10.79 -21.07 5.76
C PRO A 246 11.39 -19.65 5.67
N ILE A 247 10.66 -18.64 6.11
CA ILE A 247 10.97 -17.23 5.86
C ILE A 247 11.54 -16.52 7.08
N ARG A 248 10.96 -16.75 8.27
CA ARG A 248 11.28 -15.98 9.50
C ARG A 248 12.13 -16.79 10.45
N ARG A 249 13.02 -16.10 11.19
CA ARG A 249 14.01 -16.75 12.10
C ARG A 249 13.76 -16.49 13.58
N ARG A 250 13.12 -15.37 13.94
CA ARG A 250 12.76 -14.99 15.33
C ARG A 250 13.99 -14.95 16.26
N TYR A 251 15.00 -14.17 15.89
CA TYR A 251 16.20 -14.05 16.73
C TYR A 251 15.98 -13.22 17.99
N VAL A 252 15.31 -12.06 17.90
CA VAL A 252 15.07 -11.19 19.06
C VAL A 252 13.97 -11.75 19.96
N ALA A 253 14.11 -11.60 21.28
CA ALA A 253 13.15 -12.15 22.24
C ALA A 253 11.88 -11.30 22.33
N ARG A 254 12.02 -9.97 22.19
CA ARG A 254 10.93 -8.99 22.33
C ARG A 254 11.10 -7.87 21.32
N ILE A 255 9.99 -7.30 20.88
CA ILE A 255 9.94 -6.10 20.05
C ILE A 255 9.10 -5.07 20.81
N ASP A 256 9.71 -3.91 21.07
CA ASP A 256 9.05 -2.76 21.70
C ASP A 256 9.01 -1.58 20.73
N VAL A 257 7.81 -1.10 20.43
CA VAL A 257 7.60 0.08 19.58
C VAL A 257 7.05 1.20 20.45
N ARG A 258 7.80 2.27 20.57
CA ARG A 258 7.35 3.52 21.20
C ARG A 258 6.98 4.54 20.16
N MET A 259 5.71 4.90 20.15
CA MET A 259 5.14 5.92 19.26
C MET A 259 5.09 7.25 20.00
N ALA A 260 5.67 8.29 19.41
CA ALA A 260 5.69 9.62 20.02
C ALA A 260 5.77 10.69 18.93
N ARG A 261 5.02 11.77 19.06
CA ARG A 261 5.13 12.93 18.17
C ARG A 261 6.45 13.66 18.42
N VAL A 262 7.46 13.31 17.66
CA VAL A 262 8.83 13.80 17.82
C VAL A 262 9.44 14.16 16.46
N SER A 263 10.45 15.04 16.48
CA SER A 263 11.21 15.37 15.28
C SER A 263 12.16 14.24 14.87
N ASP A 264 12.55 14.21 13.60
CA ASP A 264 13.55 13.30 13.06
C ASP A 264 14.89 13.42 13.79
N GLU A 265 15.27 14.64 14.18
CA GLU A 265 16.48 14.89 14.98
C GLU A 265 16.44 14.15 16.32
N ARG A 266 15.29 14.17 16.99
CA ARG A 266 15.10 13.42 18.23
C ARG A 266 15.23 11.91 18.01
N VAL A 267 14.64 11.39 16.93
CA VAL A 267 14.76 9.96 16.59
C VAL A 267 16.22 9.59 16.33
N ARG A 268 16.96 10.42 15.57
CA ARG A 268 18.40 10.22 15.33
C ARG A 268 19.20 10.17 16.65
N ALA A 269 18.92 11.07 17.58
CA ALA A 269 19.58 11.12 18.88
C ALA A 269 19.30 9.88 19.74
N GLU A 270 18.07 9.35 19.71
CA GLU A 270 17.71 8.12 20.44
C GLU A 270 18.43 6.88 19.87
N ILE A 271 18.55 6.78 18.53
CA ILE A 271 19.27 5.69 17.88
C ILE A 271 20.78 5.82 18.15
N ALA A 272 21.36 7.00 17.97
CA ALA A 272 22.78 7.24 18.19
C ALA A 272 23.22 6.97 19.64
N SER A 273 22.36 7.21 20.62
CA SER A 273 22.62 6.93 22.03
C SER A 273 22.32 5.47 22.44
N GLY A 274 21.86 4.62 21.51
CA GLY A 274 21.49 3.23 21.80
C GLY A 274 20.21 3.06 22.65
N ARG A 275 19.41 4.12 22.88
CA ARG A 275 18.10 4.02 23.54
C ARG A 275 17.00 3.49 22.64
N ALA A 276 17.14 3.70 21.32
CA ALA A 276 16.37 3.02 20.29
C ALA A 276 17.32 2.26 19.36
N ASP A 277 16.81 1.25 18.68
CA ASP A 277 17.57 0.44 17.72
C ASP A 277 17.21 0.80 16.27
N LEU A 278 15.95 1.12 16.04
CA LEU A 278 15.40 1.48 14.74
C LEU A 278 14.41 2.64 14.86
N SER A 279 14.25 3.39 13.78
CA SER A 279 13.21 4.41 13.68
C SER A 279 11.82 3.78 13.47
N TRP A 280 10.79 4.47 13.94
CA TRP A 280 9.40 4.16 13.69
C TRP A 280 8.70 5.35 13.03
N GLY A 281 8.44 5.26 11.73
CA GLY A 281 7.73 6.30 10.98
C GLY A 281 8.53 7.57 10.67
N ALA A 282 9.81 7.64 11.07
CA ALA A 282 10.71 8.72 10.70
C ALA A 282 11.65 8.25 9.59
N ALA A 283 11.72 8.98 8.50
CA ALA A 283 12.64 8.71 7.40
C ALA A 283 14.07 9.15 7.77
N VAL A 284 14.57 8.65 8.89
CA VAL A 284 15.93 8.94 9.36
C VAL A 284 16.91 7.92 8.80
N GLY A 285 17.79 8.36 7.92
CA GLY A 285 18.72 7.47 7.24
C GLY A 285 19.91 8.20 6.66
N ARG A 286 20.69 7.47 5.90
CA ARG A 286 21.78 7.97 5.08
C ARG A 286 21.41 7.78 3.61
N PRO A 287 21.84 8.68 2.70
CA PRO A 287 21.70 8.44 1.28
C PRO A 287 22.39 7.12 0.90
N ARG A 288 21.67 6.23 0.24
CA ARG A 288 22.22 4.96 -0.26
C ARG A 288 22.59 5.11 -1.73
N ARG A 289 23.75 4.55 -2.11
CA ARG A 289 24.04 4.38 -3.54
C ARG A 289 23.16 3.26 -4.11
N ARG A 290 22.53 3.54 -5.25
CA ARG A 290 21.78 2.56 -6.00
C ARG A 290 22.67 1.38 -6.40
N THR A 291 22.23 0.16 -6.12
CA THR A 291 22.85 -1.08 -6.58
C THR A 291 22.16 -1.61 -7.84
N GLU A 292 22.73 -2.65 -8.44
CA GLU A 292 22.09 -3.31 -9.58
C GLU A 292 20.75 -3.96 -9.21
N ALA A 293 20.65 -4.51 -8.01
CA ALA A 293 19.42 -5.07 -7.44
C ALA A 293 18.30 -4.02 -7.25
N ASP A 294 18.65 -2.75 -7.16
CA ASP A 294 17.66 -1.66 -7.02
C ASP A 294 17.04 -1.23 -8.36
N ARG A 295 17.50 -1.76 -9.51
CA ARG A 295 17.00 -1.35 -10.85
C ARG A 295 15.56 -1.71 -11.08
N ASP A 296 15.15 -2.86 -10.55
CA ASP A 296 13.80 -3.41 -10.70
C ASP A 296 12.86 -2.98 -9.56
N LEU A 297 13.38 -2.20 -8.60
CA LEU A 297 12.56 -1.55 -7.60
C LEU A 297 11.83 -0.35 -8.22
N GLY A 298 10.52 -0.46 -8.31
CA GLY A 298 9.69 0.60 -8.85
C GLY A 298 9.75 1.88 -8.03
N TRP A 299 9.74 3.02 -8.72
CA TRP A 299 9.67 4.33 -8.10
C TRP A 299 8.23 4.66 -7.69
N ALA A 300 8.06 5.53 -6.72
CA ALA A 300 6.77 6.11 -6.37
C ALA A 300 6.44 7.32 -7.24
N LEU A 301 5.16 7.56 -7.50
CA LEU A 301 4.63 8.79 -8.05
C LEU A 301 4.28 9.73 -6.88
N ASN A 302 5.15 10.71 -6.58
CA ASN A 302 5.00 11.56 -5.41
C ASN A 302 5.70 12.93 -5.58
N PRO A 303 4.92 14.02 -5.70
CA PRO A 303 3.46 14.03 -5.82
C PRO A 303 2.97 13.86 -7.26
N TYR A 304 1.67 13.60 -7.38
CA TYR A 304 0.88 13.91 -8.57
C TYR A 304 -0.28 14.83 -8.17
N LEU A 305 -0.82 15.61 -9.11
CA LEU A 305 -2.00 16.42 -8.87
C LEU A 305 -3.24 15.64 -9.28
N ALA A 306 -4.12 15.36 -8.31
CA ALA A 306 -5.44 14.79 -8.55
C ALA A 306 -6.47 15.89 -8.75
N PHE A 307 -7.43 15.65 -9.66
CA PHE A 307 -8.56 16.52 -9.95
C PHE A 307 -9.86 15.92 -9.45
N ASN A 308 -10.70 16.71 -8.78
CA ASN A 308 -12.07 16.33 -8.46
C ASN A 308 -12.99 16.61 -9.66
N LEU A 309 -13.29 15.61 -10.47
CA LEU A 309 -14.14 15.75 -11.64
C LEU A 309 -15.63 15.91 -11.30
N HIS A 310 -16.00 15.73 -10.04
CA HIS A 310 -17.37 15.93 -9.54
C HIS A 310 -17.59 17.34 -8.96
N SER A 311 -16.52 18.12 -8.74
CA SER A 311 -16.65 19.46 -8.18
C SER A 311 -17.61 20.33 -9.01
N PRO A 312 -18.59 20.99 -8.37
CA PRO A 312 -19.50 21.93 -9.03
C PRO A 312 -18.88 23.32 -9.20
N ARG A 313 -17.70 23.58 -8.60
CA ARG A 313 -17.07 24.88 -8.56
C ARG A 313 -16.74 25.38 -9.96
N GLU A 314 -16.83 26.70 -10.15
CA GLU A 314 -16.60 27.35 -11.46
C GLU A 314 -17.41 26.71 -12.60
N GLY A 315 -18.68 26.32 -12.29
CA GLY A 315 -19.54 25.66 -13.27
C GLY A 315 -19.09 24.25 -13.66
N GLY A 316 -18.26 23.60 -12.84
CA GLY A 316 -17.68 22.30 -13.13
C GLY A 316 -16.48 22.39 -14.06
N ALA A 317 -15.65 23.42 -13.91
CA ALA A 317 -14.49 23.70 -14.74
C ALA A 317 -13.57 22.49 -14.92
N LEU A 318 -13.34 21.70 -13.85
CA LEU A 318 -12.48 20.53 -13.89
C LEU A 318 -13.02 19.35 -14.71
N ARG A 319 -14.29 19.38 -15.15
CA ARG A 319 -14.80 18.39 -16.12
C ARG A 319 -14.25 18.65 -17.53
N ARG A 320 -13.84 19.92 -17.82
CA ARG A 320 -13.23 20.28 -19.12
C ARG A 320 -11.78 19.87 -19.15
N ARG A 321 -11.43 19.04 -20.12
CA ARG A 321 -10.06 18.56 -20.34
C ARG A 321 -9.08 19.72 -20.52
N GLU A 322 -9.48 20.76 -21.24
CA GLU A 322 -8.70 21.94 -21.57
C GLU A 322 -8.26 22.68 -20.29
N VAL A 323 -9.14 22.80 -19.29
CA VAL A 323 -8.82 23.40 -17.98
C VAL A 323 -7.77 22.57 -17.25
N ARG A 324 -7.93 21.25 -17.22
CA ARG A 324 -6.93 20.36 -16.60
C ARG A 324 -5.59 20.40 -17.34
N LEU A 325 -5.63 20.51 -18.68
CA LEU A 325 -4.43 20.66 -19.49
C LEU A 325 -3.72 22.00 -19.23
N ALA A 326 -4.46 23.09 -19.08
CA ALA A 326 -3.92 24.38 -18.66
C ALA A 326 -3.16 24.28 -17.34
N ILE A 327 -3.77 23.62 -16.35
CA ILE A 327 -3.16 23.38 -15.03
C ILE A 327 -1.88 22.54 -15.18
N ALA A 328 -1.87 21.51 -16.04
CA ALA A 328 -0.69 20.68 -16.26
C ALA A 328 0.51 21.52 -16.78
N TYR A 329 0.26 22.47 -17.67
CA TYR A 329 1.30 23.35 -18.19
C TYR A 329 1.82 24.37 -17.16
N ALA A 330 1.05 24.74 -16.14
CA ALA A 330 1.46 25.76 -15.18
C ALA A 330 2.57 25.31 -14.22
N ILE A 331 2.68 24.02 -13.94
CA ILE A 331 3.50 23.46 -12.84
C ILE A 331 4.97 23.43 -13.20
N ASP A 332 5.83 24.07 -12.39
CA ASP A 332 7.29 24.03 -12.48
C ASP A 332 7.85 22.81 -11.71
N LYS A 333 7.92 21.67 -12.41
CA LYS A 333 8.44 20.41 -11.87
C LYS A 333 9.91 20.52 -11.49
N ALA A 334 10.72 21.25 -12.30
CA ALA A 334 12.14 21.45 -12.04
C ALA A 334 12.40 22.24 -10.73
N ARG A 335 11.51 23.18 -10.38
CA ARG A 335 11.55 23.90 -9.09
C ARG A 335 11.28 22.94 -7.94
N LEU A 336 10.30 22.07 -8.08
CA LEU A 336 9.94 21.09 -7.06
C LEU A 336 11.04 20.06 -6.83
N VAL A 337 11.75 19.60 -7.88
CA VAL A 337 12.94 18.73 -7.72
C VAL A 337 13.99 19.41 -6.85
N ARG A 338 14.37 20.64 -7.17
CA ARG A 338 15.35 21.39 -6.36
C ARG A 338 14.92 21.54 -4.90
N PHE A 339 13.64 21.77 -4.69
CA PHE A 339 13.07 21.86 -3.35
C PHE A 339 13.26 20.57 -2.53
N PHE A 340 13.02 19.39 -3.13
CA PHE A 340 13.27 18.10 -2.48
C PHE A 340 14.76 17.85 -2.22
N ASP A 341 15.62 18.23 -3.18
CA ASP A 341 17.08 18.11 -3.03
C ASP A 341 17.60 18.98 -1.88
N ASP A 342 17.12 20.23 -1.76
CA ASP A 342 17.52 21.16 -0.70
C ASP A 342 17.08 20.67 0.69
N MET A 343 15.95 19.98 0.81
CA MET A 343 15.50 19.40 2.08
C MET A 343 16.32 18.19 2.51
N ASN A 344 17.07 17.57 1.60
CA ASN A 344 17.94 16.43 1.85
C ASN A 344 17.25 15.30 2.66
N ILE A 345 16.03 14.98 2.27
CA ILE A 345 15.20 13.93 2.92
C ILE A 345 15.62 12.52 2.51
N GLY A 346 16.74 12.37 1.79
CA GLY A 346 17.29 11.08 1.37
C GLY A 346 16.53 10.41 0.23
N THR A 347 15.76 11.18 -0.53
CA THR A 347 15.00 10.70 -1.70
C THR A 347 15.60 11.31 -2.96
N VAL A 348 15.85 10.51 -3.99
CA VAL A 348 16.17 11.02 -5.32
C VAL A 348 14.86 11.30 -6.03
N THR A 349 14.68 12.53 -6.51
CA THR A 349 13.48 12.94 -7.24
C THR A 349 13.81 13.31 -8.67
N ARG A 350 12.85 13.10 -9.59
CA ARG A 350 12.91 13.55 -10.97
C ARG A 350 11.53 14.03 -11.42
N PRO A 351 11.43 14.89 -12.45
CA PRO A 351 10.16 15.20 -13.06
C PRO A 351 9.45 13.92 -13.53
N ALA A 352 8.17 13.81 -13.24
CA ALA A 352 7.32 12.73 -13.72
C ALA A 352 6.58 13.15 -14.99
N HIS A 353 6.58 12.29 -16.01
CA HIS A 353 5.88 12.52 -17.27
C HIS A 353 4.86 11.40 -17.57
N ALA A 354 5.00 10.25 -16.93
CA ALA A 354 4.11 9.10 -17.03
C ALA A 354 3.41 8.83 -15.69
N VAL A 355 2.28 8.14 -15.74
CA VAL A 355 1.57 7.66 -14.54
C VAL A 355 2.31 6.52 -13.88
N ILE A 356 2.82 5.59 -14.69
CA ILE A 356 3.62 4.46 -14.22
C ILE A 356 5.08 4.89 -14.15
N PRO A 357 5.68 5.03 -12.94
CA PRO A 357 7.05 5.50 -12.79
C PRO A 357 8.09 4.46 -13.22
N PRO A 358 9.36 4.85 -13.41
CA PRO A 358 10.46 3.95 -13.72
C PRO A 358 10.54 2.74 -12.77
N GLY A 359 10.98 1.59 -13.30
CA GLY A 359 11.11 0.34 -12.55
C GLY A 359 9.80 -0.42 -12.30
N ASN A 360 8.66 0.13 -12.73
CA ASN A 360 7.34 -0.54 -12.64
C ASN A 360 6.91 -1.09 -14.00
N VAL A 361 6.15 -2.18 -13.99
CA VAL A 361 5.70 -2.86 -15.21
C VAL A 361 4.75 -1.98 -16.01
N GLY A 362 5.07 -1.79 -17.28
CA GLY A 362 4.32 -0.92 -18.18
C GLY A 362 4.91 0.50 -18.32
N HIS A 363 5.93 0.85 -17.53
CA HIS A 363 6.61 2.14 -17.68
C HIS A 363 7.23 2.31 -19.08
N ARG A 364 7.04 3.48 -19.66
CA ARG A 364 7.78 3.97 -20.83
C ARG A 364 7.97 5.47 -20.73
N GLU A 365 9.15 5.91 -21.13
CA GLU A 365 9.48 7.34 -21.20
C GLU A 365 8.68 8.02 -22.31
N TYR A 366 7.88 9.00 -21.96
CA TYR A 366 7.25 9.94 -22.87
C TYR A 366 6.72 11.15 -22.10
N ASP A 367 6.60 12.30 -22.74
CA ASP A 367 6.08 13.52 -22.13
C ASP A 367 4.88 14.05 -22.92
N PRO A 368 3.65 13.94 -22.41
CA PRO A 368 2.45 14.44 -23.08
C PRO A 368 2.24 15.95 -22.96
N TYR A 369 2.93 16.63 -22.02
CA TYR A 369 2.78 18.06 -21.72
C TYR A 369 4.14 18.74 -21.63
N PRO A 370 4.97 18.71 -22.71
CA PRO A 370 6.34 19.17 -22.63
C PRO A 370 6.42 20.68 -22.36
N THR A 371 7.30 21.05 -21.46
CA THR A 371 7.66 22.44 -21.18
C THR A 371 9.18 22.60 -21.17
N ALA A 372 9.67 23.79 -21.46
CA ALA A 372 11.10 24.03 -21.57
C ALA A 372 11.83 23.78 -20.23
N GLY A 373 12.55 22.66 -20.15
CA GLY A 373 13.30 22.25 -18.95
C GLY A 373 12.41 21.98 -17.74
N ASP A 374 11.20 21.50 -17.95
CA ASP A 374 10.20 21.17 -16.91
C ASP A 374 9.83 22.34 -15.99
N ARG A 375 9.94 23.58 -16.48
CA ARG A 375 9.72 24.81 -15.68
C ARG A 375 8.29 25.35 -15.75
N GLY A 376 7.39 24.60 -16.37
CA GLY A 376 6.05 25.06 -16.66
C GLY A 376 6.00 26.10 -17.78
N ASP A 377 4.79 26.36 -18.28
CA ASP A 377 4.48 27.39 -19.28
C ASP A 377 3.21 28.14 -18.87
N ARG A 378 3.41 29.21 -18.09
CA ARG A 378 2.32 30.03 -17.57
C ARG A 378 1.58 30.80 -18.65
N ALA A 379 2.24 31.12 -19.76
CA ALA A 379 1.60 31.78 -20.91
C ALA A 379 0.64 30.81 -21.57
N ARG A 380 1.09 29.59 -21.84
CA ARG A 380 0.25 28.54 -22.42
C ARG A 380 -0.92 28.17 -21.49
N CYS A 381 -0.69 28.17 -20.19
CA CYS A 381 -1.78 27.97 -19.22
C CYS A 381 -2.89 29.01 -19.40
N ARG A 382 -2.56 30.31 -19.42
CA ARG A 382 -3.55 31.38 -19.60
C ARG A 382 -4.27 31.31 -20.94
N GLU A 383 -3.54 30.96 -22.03
CA GLU A 383 -4.15 30.75 -23.34
C GLU A 383 -5.20 29.65 -23.31
N LEU A 384 -4.85 28.49 -22.76
CA LEU A 384 -5.75 27.34 -22.66
C LEU A 384 -6.95 27.63 -21.76
N LEU A 385 -6.77 28.39 -20.67
CA LEU A 385 -7.89 28.83 -19.82
C LEU A 385 -8.83 29.75 -20.62
N ALA A 386 -8.31 30.70 -21.37
CA ALA A 386 -9.12 31.59 -22.19
C ALA A 386 -9.87 30.81 -23.30
N GLU A 387 -9.20 29.87 -23.98
CA GLU A 387 -9.83 28.95 -24.95
C GLU A 387 -10.93 28.11 -24.30
N ALA A 388 -10.75 27.71 -23.04
CA ALA A 388 -11.74 26.98 -22.25
C ALA A 388 -12.88 27.85 -21.69
N GLY A 389 -12.89 29.18 -21.95
CA GLY A 389 -13.93 30.09 -21.51
C GLY A 389 -13.67 30.74 -20.14
N TYR A 390 -12.42 30.74 -19.68
CA TYR A 390 -11.97 31.38 -18.44
C TYR A 390 -10.87 32.42 -18.70
N PRO A 391 -11.12 33.47 -19.50
CA PRO A 391 -10.11 34.47 -19.83
C PRO A 391 -9.62 35.28 -18.62
N ASP A 392 -10.45 35.41 -17.60
CA ASP A 392 -10.14 36.14 -16.35
C ASP A 392 -9.56 35.20 -15.27
N GLY A 393 -9.31 33.93 -15.62
CA GLY A 393 -8.87 32.90 -14.68
C GLY A 393 -10.03 32.22 -13.97
N LEU A 394 -9.70 31.40 -12.95
CA LEU A 394 -10.67 30.69 -12.11
C LEU A 394 -10.09 30.45 -10.71
N THR A 395 -10.97 30.11 -9.74
CA THR A 395 -10.58 29.87 -8.36
C THR A 395 -10.83 28.41 -7.97
N LEU A 396 -9.80 27.71 -7.47
CA LEU A 396 -9.88 26.32 -7.01
C LEU A 396 -9.51 26.19 -5.55
N THR A 397 -10.09 25.21 -4.86
CA THR A 397 -9.71 24.82 -3.51
C THR A 397 -8.75 23.64 -3.57
N MET A 398 -7.54 23.80 -3.02
CA MET A 398 -6.57 22.74 -2.85
C MET A 398 -6.54 22.30 -1.38
N ILE A 399 -6.93 21.05 -1.12
CA ILE A 399 -6.66 20.45 0.20
C ILE A 399 -5.30 19.76 0.19
N TYR A 400 -4.61 19.78 1.33
CA TYR A 400 -3.32 19.10 1.48
C TYR A 400 -3.09 18.68 2.92
N ARG A 401 -2.27 17.66 3.12
CA ARG A 401 -1.92 17.15 4.46
C ARG A 401 -0.73 17.91 5.04
N ILE A 402 -0.78 18.10 6.35
CA ILE A 402 0.27 18.75 7.11
C ILE A 402 1.38 17.76 7.43
N ASP A 403 2.36 17.64 6.57
CA ASP A 403 3.66 17.08 6.92
C ASP A 403 4.75 17.98 6.35
N ALA A 404 5.99 17.78 6.79
CA ALA A 404 7.07 18.70 6.50
C ALA A 404 7.28 18.99 5.00
N VAL A 405 6.94 18.04 4.14
CA VAL A 405 7.15 18.11 2.68
C VAL A 405 5.90 18.54 1.95
N HIS A 406 4.76 17.90 2.22
CA HIS A 406 3.55 18.09 1.42
C HIS A 406 2.95 19.50 1.53
N GLY A 407 3.04 20.14 2.70
CA GLY A 407 2.58 21.52 2.88
C GLY A 407 3.38 22.53 2.06
N GLN A 408 4.70 22.35 1.93
CA GLN A 408 5.53 23.23 1.12
C GLN A 408 5.34 22.96 -0.38
N VAL A 409 5.19 21.70 -0.77
CA VAL A 409 4.86 21.30 -2.14
C VAL A 409 3.52 21.91 -2.58
N ALA A 410 2.49 21.82 -1.74
CA ALA A 410 1.18 22.40 -2.03
C ALA A 410 1.25 23.92 -2.24
N LYS A 411 2.00 24.64 -1.39
CA LYS A 411 2.23 26.09 -1.54
C LYS A 411 2.96 26.41 -2.85
N ALA A 412 4.00 25.65 -3.19
CA ALA A 412 4.75 25.87 -4.41
C ALA A 412 3.89 25.62 -5.67
N ILE A 413 3.07 24.56 -5.68
CA ILE A 413 2.11 24.32 -6.77
C ILE A 413 1.08 25.45 -6.84
N ALA A 414 0.54 25.91 -5.71
CA ALA A 414 -0.43 27.01 -5.69
C ALA A 414 0.14 28.31 -6.26
N GLU A 415 1.40 28.63 -5.97
CA GLU A 415 2.10 29.79 -6.56
C GLU A 415 2.22 29.68 -8.08
N ASP A 416 2.60 28.48 -8.61
CA ASP A 416 2.70 28.25 -10.05
C ASP A 416 1.33 28.41 -10.73
N LEU A 417 0.28 27.84 -10.14
CA LEU A 417 -1.09 27.92 -10.65
C LEU A 417 -1.59 29.36 -10.65
N THR A 418 -1.38 30.10 -9.55
CA THR A 418 -1.78 31.51 -9.44
C THR A 418 -1.08 32.36 -10.50
N ALA A 419 0.22 32.14 -10.73
CA ALA A 419 0.95 32.81 -11.81
C ALA A 419 0.45 32.43 -13.22
N GLY A 420 -0.21 31.28 -13.36
CA GLY A 420 -0.87 30.80 -14.58
C GLY A 420 -2.32 31.26 -14.75
N GLY A 421 -2.90 32.00 -13.77
CA GLY A 421 -4.30 32.47 -13.83
C GLY A 421 -5.29 31.55 -13.10
N VAL A 422 -4.81 30.64 -12.25
CA VAL A 422 -5.66 29.80 -11.40
C VAL A 422 -5.42 30.18 -9.95
N ASP A 423 -6.31 30.96 -9.36
CA ASP A 423 -6.24 31.28 -7.94
C ASP A 423 -6.48 30.03 -7.08
N VAL A 424 -5.62 29.79 -6.09
CA VAL A 424 -5.69 28.59 -5.26
C VAL A 424 -5.96 28.94 -3.80
N ARG A 425 -7.12 28.52 -3.31
CA ARG A 425 -7.43 28.52 -1.89
C ARG A 425 -6.85 27.28 -1.24
N LEU A 426 -5.83 27.45 -0.42
CA LEU A 426 -5.18 26.37 0.33
C LEU A 426 -5.99 26.02 1.59
N VAL A 427 -6.24 24.72 1.79
CA VAL A 427 -6.92 24.18 2.98
C VAL A 427 -6.08 23.04 3.54
N GLU A 428 -5.52 23.27 4.72
CA GLU A 428 -4.67 22.33 5.43
C GLU A 428 -5.52 21.31 6.20
N ILE A 429 -5.13 20.03 6.13
CA ILE A 429 -5.77 18.93 6.87
C ILE A 429 -4.75 18.35 7.84
N ASP A 430 -5.01 18.51 9.14
CA ASP A 430 -4.08 18.17 10.22
C ASP A 430 -3.82 16.67 10.39
N GLN A 431 -4.79 15.85 10.01
CA GLN A 431 -4.72 14.40 10.19
C GLN A 431 -4.67 13.69 8.83
N THR A 432 -3.68 12.86 8.64
CA THR A 432 -3.50 12.12 7.38
C THR A 432 -4.68 11.19 7.07
N ASP A 433 -5.26 10.55 8.08
CA ASP A 433 -6.45 9.71 7.92
C ASP A 433 -7.70 10.53 7.57
N GLU A 434 -7.86 11.74 8.12
CA GLU A 434 -8.93 12.65 7.72
C GLU A 434 -8.77 13.10 6.27
N TYR A 435 -7.54 13.42 5.86
CA TYR A 435 -7.25 13.79 4.48
C TYR A 435 -7.70 12.70 3.50
N TYR A 436 -7.33 11.43 3.72
CA TYR A 436 -7.76 10.35 2.85
C TYR A 436 -9.26 10.05 2.95
N ARG A 437 -9.88 10.20 4.14
CA ARG A 437 -11.35 10.08 4.26
C ARG A 437 -12.10 11.12 3.44
N ILE A 438 -11.57 12.36 3.35
CA ILE A 438 -12.15 13.40 2.49
C ILE A 438 -12.06 12.99 1.01
N LEU A 439 -10.90 12.53 0.57
CA LEU A 439 -10.66 12.14 -0.83
C LEU A 439 -11.49 10.94 -1.27
N GLN A 440 -11.70 9.99 -0.37
CA GLN A 440 -12.43 8.74 -0.64
C GLN A 440 -13.95 8.88 -0.49
N ASP A 441 -14.47 10.01 -0.01
CA ASP A 441 -15.91 10.23 0.14
C ASP A 441 -16.50 10.91 -1.11
N PRO A 442 -17.27 10.17 -1.95
CA PRO A 442 -17.86 10.73 -3.16
C PRO A 442 -18.89 11.85 -2.88
N LYS A 443 -19.48 11.88 -1.68
CA LYS A 443 -20.41 12.96 -1.28
C LYS A 443 -19.64 14.25 -1.05
N ARG A 444 -18.48 14.19 -0.41
CA ARG A 444 -17.61 15.35 -0.19
C ARG A 444 -17.03 15.86 -1.51
N ALA A 445 -16.64 14.95 -2.40
CA ALA A 445 -16.22 15.29 -3.75
C ALA A 445 -17.34 16.02 -4.52
N ALA A 446 -18.56 15.48 -4.53
CA ALA A 446 -19.71 16.09 -5.20
C ALA A 446 -20.17 17.43 -4.56
N ALA A 447 -19.94 17.61 -3.26
CA ALA A 447 -20.19 18.88 -2.56
C ALA A 447 -19.16 19.98 -2.90
N GLY A 448 -18.02 19.61 -3.55
CA GLY A 448 -16.93 20.54 -3.84
C GLY A 448 -16.13 20.94 -2.60
N ASP A 449 -16.00 20.03 -1.63
CA ASP A 449 -15.17 20.25 -0.45
C ASP A 449 -13.70 20.44 -0.83
N TRP A 450 -13.31 19.92 -2.00
CA TRP A 450 -12.01 20.11 -2.63
C TRP A 450 -12.13 20.10 -4.16
N ASP A 451 -11.16 20.67 -4.85
CA ASP A 451 -11.08 20.70 -6.30
C ASP A 451 -9.83 19.98 -6.80
N ILE A 452 -8.68 20.26 -6.20
CA ILE A 452 -7.39 19.68 -6.53
C ILE A 452 -6.64 19.28 -5.27
N THR A 453 -5.73 18.32 -5.40
CA THR A 453 -4.88 17.91 -4.28
C THR A 453 -3.57 17.29 -4.75
N PRO A 454 -2.41 17.62 -4.14
CA PRO A 454 -1.18 16.89 -4.32
C PRO A 454 -1.27 15.57 -3.55
N ALA A 455 -1.37 14.47 -4.28
CA ALA A 455 -1.42 13.13 -3.72
C ALA A 455 -0.14 12.34 -4.04
N ALA A 456 0.04 11.21 -3.38
CA ALA A 456 1.14 10.30 -3.62
C ALA A 456 0.62 8.88 -3.83
N PHE A 457 1.30 8.13 -4.67
CA PHE A 457 1.01 6.71 -4.88
C PHE A 457 2.29 5.92 -5.08
N MET A 458 2.36 4.76 -4.44
CA MET A 458 3.39 3.76 -4.67
C MET A 458 2.71 2.40 -4.89
N PRO A 459 3.36 1.46 -5.58
CA PRO A 459 2.73 0.17 -5.83
C PRO A 459 2.54 -0.61 -4.52
N ASP A 460 1.43 -1.34 -4.41
CA ASP A 460 1.13 -2.18 -3.26
C ASP A 460 2.05 -3.42 -3.18
N TRP A 461 2.70 -3.75 -4.28
CA TRP A 461 3.78 -4.76 -4.37
C TRP A 461 4.76 -4.37 -5.47
N PHE A 462 5.96 -4.95 -5.41
CA PHE A 462 6.99 -4.81 -6.45
C PHE A 462 7.10 -6.11 -7.25
N GLY A 463 7.66 -6.02 -8.47
CA GLY A 463 7.62 -7.14 -9.42
C GLY A 463 6.21 -7.40 -9.94
N ASN A 464 6.03 -7.51 -11.27
CA ASN A 464 4.73 -7.69 -11.93
C ASN A 464 3.62 -6.76 -11.40
N ASN A 465 3.92 -5.49 -11.23
CA ASN A 465 3.14 -4.53 -10.46
C ASN A 465 2.36 -3.48 -11.27
N GLY A 466 2.26 -3.63 -12.60
CA GLY A 466 1.52 -2.68 -13.45
C GLY A 466 0.07 -2.48 -13.00
N ARG A 467 -0.58 -3.56 -12.58
CA ARG A 467 -1.92 -3.53 -12.01
C ARG A 467 -2.01 -2.61 -10.79
N SER A 468 -1.04 -2.68 -9.88
CA SER A 468 -1.09 -1.95 -8.62
C SER A 468 -1.03 -0.44 -8.80
N TYR A 469 -0.44 0.06 -9.89
CA TYR A 469 -0.50 1.47 -10.25
C TYR A 469 -1.82 1.88 -10.89
N VAL A 470 -2.32 1.07 -11.80
CA VAL A 470 -3.35 1.51 -12.74
C VAL A 470 -4.75 1.25 -12.20
N GLN A 471 -4.98 0.03 -11.67
CA GLN A 471 -6.33 -0.39 -11.28
C GLN A 471 -6.93 0.45 -10.15
N PRO A 472 -6.25 0.69 -9.01
CA PRO A 472 -6.84 1.46 -7.92
C PRO A 472 -7.04 2.94 -8.24
N MET A 473 -6.28 3.50 -9.18
CA MET A 473 -6.35 4.92 -9.50
C MET A 473 -7.35 5.25 -10.61
N PHE A 474 -7.62 4.32 -11.55
CA PHE A 474 -8.32 4.66 -12.79
C PHE A 474 -9.45 3.71 -13.20
N GLN A 475 -9.61 2.53 -12.59
CA GLN A 475 -10.72 1.66 -12.92
C GLN A 475 -12.04 2.21 -12.37
N SER A 476 -13.05 2.34 -13.25
CA SER A 476 -14.33 3.01 -12.93
C SER A 476 -15.19 2.24 -11.94
N HIS A 477 -15.08 0.91 -11.91
CA HIS A 477 -15.96 0.01 -11.14
C HIS A 477 -15.36 -0.42 -9.79
N THR A 478 -14.33 0.27 -9.33
CA THR A 478 -13.68 -0.08 -8.08
C THR A 478 -14.55 0.27 -6.88
N ALA A 479 -14.57 -0.63 -5.90
CA ALA A 479 -15.29 -0.45 -4.66
C ALA A 479 -14.75 0.76 -3.86
N VAL A 480 -15.51 1.19 -2.87
CA VAL A 480 -15.11 2.22 -1.90
C VAL A 480 -13.72 1.93 -1.34
N GLY A 481 -12.88 2.97 -1.20
CA GLY A 481 -11.53 2.84 -0.66
C GLY A 481 -10.42 2.82 -1.71
N THR A 482 -10.70 3.14 -2.97
CA THR A 482 -9.69 3.24 -4.04
C THR A 482 -9.02 4.60 -4.10
N ALA A 483 -7.93 4.69 -4.86
CA ALA A 483 -7.21 5.93 -5.14
C ALA A 483 -7.79 6.72 -6.33
N ASN A 484 -8.94 6.31 -6.90
CA ASN A 484 -9.67 7.08 -7.90
C ASN A 484 -10.44 8.24 -7.24
N TYR A 485 -9.72 9.11 -6.56
CA TYR A 485 -10.28 10.20 -5.75
C TYR A 485 -11.14 11.16 -6.56
N GLY A 486 -10.76 11.41 -7.80
CA GLY A 486 -11.43 12.36 -8.68
C GLY A 486 -12.68 11.83 -9.37
N GLY A 487 -12.97 10.54 -9.26
CA GLY A 487 -14.09 9.91 -9.95
C GLY A 487 -13.90 9.84 -11.47
N TYR A 488 -12.66 9.60 -11.92
CA TYR A 488 -12.38 9.40 -13.34
C TYR A 488 -13.12 8.18 -13.89
N LEU A 489 -13.79 8.35 -15.03
CA LEU A 489 -14.56 7.31 -15.71
C LEU A 489 -14.17 7.29 -17.19
N ASN A 490 -13.66 6.17 -17.69
CA ASN A 490 -13.40 5.97 -19.10
C ASN A 490 -13.51 4.48 -19.48
N PRO A 491 -14.56 4.07 -20.23
CA PRO A 491 -14.78 2.67 -20.62
C PRO A 491 -13.60 2.08 -21.45
N VAL A 492 -12.87 2.91 -22.19
CA VAL A 492 -11.68 2.45 -22.93
C VAL A 492 -10.57 2.06 -21.97
N VAL A 493 -10.38 2.82 -20.89
CA VAL A 493 -9.43 2.50 -19.83
C VAL A 493 -9.84 1.24 -19.09
N ASP A 494 -11.13 1.09 -18.77
CA ASP A 494 -11.64 -0.12 -18.13
C ASP A 494 -11.39 -1.37 -18.99
N ASP A 495 -11.69 -1.32 -20.31
CA ASP A 495 -11.39 -2.42 -21.25
C ASP A 495 -9.90 -2.75 -21.30
N LEU A 496 -9.03 -1.74 -21.37
CA LEU A 496 -7.59 -1.95 -21.38
C LEU A 496 -7.10 -2.60 -20.08
N ILE A 497 -7.62 -2.18 -18.92
CA ILE A 497 -7.31 -2.79 -17.63
C ILE A 497 -7.75 -4.25 -17.62
N ASP A 498 -8.99 -4.56 -18.02
CA ASP A 498 -9.52 -5.93 -18.03
C ASP A 498 -8.73 -6.84 -18.98
N ARG A 499 -8.29 -6.33 -20.11
CA ARG A 499 -7.42 -7.05 -21.04
C ARG A 499 -6.03 -7.28 -20.47
N ALA A 500 -5.44 -6.28 -19.80
CA ALA A 500 -4.14 -6.42 -19.16
C ALA A 500 -4.16 -7.46 -18.03
N LEU A 501 -5.22 -7.44 -17.22
CA LEU A 501 -5.46 -8.45 -16.18
C LEU A 501 -5.63 -9.87 -16.74
N SER A 502 -6.07 -10.00 -17.98
CA SER A 502 -6.30 -11.28 -18.67
C SER A 502 -5.13 -11.69 -19.56
N ALA A 503 -4.08 -10.88 -19.66
CA ALA A 503 -2.95 -11.13 -20.54
C ALA A 503 -2.20 -12.41 -20.11
N PRO A 504 -1.85 -13.30 -21.05
CA PRO A 504 -1.18 -14.55 -20.75
C PRO A 504 0.22 -14.38 -20.15
N THR A 505 0.89 -13.29 -20.50
CA THR A 505 2.26 -12.99 -20.07
C THR A 505 2.38 -11.58 -19.49
N GLU A 506 3.38 -11.37 -18.65
CA GLU A 506 3.71 -10.05 -18.11
C GLU A 506 4.09 -9.05 -19.23
N VAL A 507 4.74 -9.52 -20.28
CA VAL A 507 5.14 -8.68 -21.42
C VAL A 507 3.91 -8.12 -22.15
N GLU A 508 2.90 -8.96 -22.40
CA GLU A 508 1.64 -8.53 -23.01
C GLU A 508 0.85 -7.62 -22.08
N ALA A 509 0.85 -7.92 -20.79
CA ALA A 509 0.23 -7.04 -19.77
C ALA A 509 0.92 -5.67 -19.74
N ALA A 510 2.27 -5.63 -19.78
CA ALA A 510 3.05 -4.39 -19.77
C ALA A 510 2.70 -3.44 -20.92
N GLU A 511 2.48 -4.00 -22.12
CA GLU A 511 2.03 -3.20 -23.28
C GLU A 511 0.65 -2.58 -23.06
N LEU A 512 -0.26 -3.34 -22.46
CA LEU A 512 -1.61 -2.86 -22.16
C LEU A 512 -1.59 -1.82 -21.04
N TRP A 513 -0.78 -2.03 -19.99
CA TRP A 513 -0.60 -1.04 -18.92
C TRP A 513 -0.05 0.28 -19.45
N HIS A 514 0.94 0.23 -20.36
CA HIS A 514 1.42 1.43 -21.03
C HIS A 514 0.31 2.14 -21.83
N ARG A 515 -0.57 1.40 -22.50
CA ARG A 515 -1.68 2.00 -23.24
C ARG A 515 -2.68 2.68 -22.31
N VAL A 516 -2.93 2.11 -21.11
CA VAL A 516 -3.74 2.76 -20.07
C VAL A 516 -3.09 4.07 -19.63
N ASP A 517 -1.79 4.05 -19.30
CA ASP A 517 -1.01 5.25 -18.94
C ASP A 517 -1.21 6.37 -19.99
N ARG A 518 -1.02 6.04 -21.26
CA ARG A 518 -1.21 7.00 -22.34
C ARG A 518 -2.63 7.55 -22.44
N GLN A 519 -3.65 6.71 -22.29
CA GLN A 519 -5.05 7.15 -22.37
C GLN A 519 -5.41 8.06 -21.19
N VAL A 520 -5.02 7.69 -19.98
CA VAL A 520 -5.25 8.47 -18.76
C VAL A 520 -4.62 9.87 -18.88
N LEU A 521 -3.41 9.96 -19.43
CA LEU A 521 -2.75 11.24 -19.65
C LEU A 521 -3.32 12.00 -20.86
N ALA A 522 -3.75 11.31 -21.92
CA ALA A 522 -4.49 11.98 -23.01
C ALA A 522 -5.76 12.65 -22.51
N ASP A 523 -6.42 12.06 -21.53
CA ASP A 523 -7.62 12.62 -20.86
C ASP A 523 -7.27 13.66 -19.77
N VAL A 524 -5.99 13.79 -19.42
CA VAL A 524 -5.51 14.62 -18.30
C VAL A 524 -6.26 14.28 -17.00
N ALA A 525 -6.39 13.00 -16.69
CA ALA A 525 -7.09 12.56 -15.48
C ALA A 525 -6.36 12.95 -14.20
N ILE A 526 -5.03 12.99 -14.26
CA ILE A 526 -4.11 13.52 -13.23
C ILE A 526 -2.96 14.27 -13.92
N VAL A 527 -2.17 15.00 -13.14
CA VAL A 527 -0.86 15.51 -13.60
C VAL A 527 0.25 14.81 -12.82
N PRO A 528 1.06 13.95 -13.45
CA PRO A 528 2.30 13.47 -12.84
C PRO A 528 3.25 14.65 -12.58
N ILE A 529 3.78 14.76 -11.37
CA ILE A 529 4.66 15.89 -11.02
C ILE A 529 6.07 15.40 -10.77
N LEU A 530 6.27 14.51 -9.80
CA LEU A 530 7.58 13.94 -9.50
C LEU A 530 7.49 12.42 -9.36
N VAL A 531 8.56 11.75 -9.73
CA VAL A 531 8.85 10.38 -9.32
C VAL A 531 9.91 10.41 -8.23
N CYS A 532 9.72 9.58 -7.21
CA CYS A 532 10.59 9.47 -6.05
C CYS A 532 11.16 8.06 -5.95
N GLU A 533 12.48 7.96 -5.90
CA GLU A 533 13.18 6.73 -5.58
C GLU A 533 13.51 6.71 -4.08
N PRO A 534 13.01 5.75 -3.30
CA PRO A 534 13.43 5.62 -1.92
C PRO A 534 14.90 5.15 -1.88
N THR A 535 15.81 6.06 -1.52
CA THR A 535 17.27 5.80 -1.47
C THR A 535 17.81 5.82 -0.05
N ILE A 536 16.93 5.83 0.95
CA ILE A 536 17.34 5.85 2.34
C ILE A 536 17.75 4.44 2.79
N GLU A 537 18.96 4.34 3.32
CA GLU A 537 19.33 3.29 4.26
C GLU A 537 18.97 3.78 5.67
N HIS A 538 17.93 3.18 6.27
CA HIS A 538 17.47 3.58 7.59
C HIS A 538 18.58 3.43 8.64
N LEU A 539 18.67 4.37 9.58
CA LEU A 539 19.64 4.28 10.67
C LEU A 539 19.31 3.13 11.60
N THR A 540 20.36 2.42 12.01
CA THR A 540 20.32 1.38 13.02
C THR A 540 21.24 1.73 14.19
N SER A 541 20.94 1.25 15.39
CA SER A 541 21.91 1.29 16.49
C SER A 541 23.09 0.36 16.20
N ALA A 542 24.23 0.60 16.89
CA ALA A 542 25.44 -0.18 16.69
C ALA A 542 25.30 -1.69 16.96
N ARG A 543 24.26 -2.12 17.66
CA ARG A 543 24.05 -3.52 18.01
C ARG A 543 23.14 -4.28 17.01
N VAL A 544 22.48 -3.62 16.07
CA VAL A 544 21.62 -4.28 15.07
C VAL A 544 22.49 -4.95 14.00
N ARG A 545 22.17 -6.21 13.68
CA ARG A 545 22.85 -7.02 12.67
C ARG A 545 21.84 -7.61 11.69
N ASP A 546 22.29 -7.85 10.46
CA ASP A 546 21.53 -8.44 9.36
C ASP A 546 20.17 -7.73 9.11
N ALA A 547 20.20 -6.39 9.18
CA ALA A 547 19.05 -5.55 8.90
C ALA A 547 18.83 -5.45 7.39
N ILE A 548 18.07 -6.39 6.83
CA ILE A 548 17.73 -6.43 5.40
C ILE A 548 16.41 -5.68 5.16
N PRO A 549 16.39 -4.71 4.24
CA PRO A 549 15.19 -3.96 3.92
C PRO A 549 14.20 -4.80 3.11
N LEU A 550 12.92 -4.65 3.39
CA LEU A 550 11.83 -5.27 2.65
C LEU A 550 11.25 -4.28 1.63
N PRO A 551 11.40 -4.49 0.32
CA PRO A 551 10.88 -3.57 -0.69
C PRO A 551 9.38 -3.28 -0.54
N HIS A 552 8.59 -4.33 -0.33
CA HIS A 552 7.11 -4.27 -0.26
C HIS A 552 6.55 -3.59 1.01
N VAL A 553 7.40 -3.18 1.95
CA VAL A 553 7.03 -2.39 3.13
C VAL A 553 7.90 -1.13 3.23
N ASP A 554 8.00 -0.41 2.15
CA ASP A 554 8.71 0.88 2.06
C ASP A 554 10.19 0.80 2.50
N ARG A 555 10.85 -0.35 2.21
CA ARG A 555 12.25 -0.64 2.56
C ARG A 555 12.57 -0.62 4.07
N TRP A 556 11.57 -0.74 4.93
CA TRP A 556 11.81 -0.97 6.36
C TRP A 556 12.47 -2.33 6.58
N TYR A 557 13.29 -2.44 7.63
CA TYR A 557 14.02 -3.66 7.94
C TYR A 557 13.09 -4.77 8.46
N ASP A 558 13.38 -6.01 8.07
CA ASP A 558 12.64 -7.18 8.52
C ASP A 558 12.99 -7.55 9.97
N ALA A 559 12.18 -7.11 10.91
CA ALA A 559 12.35 -7.41 12.32
C ALA A 559 12.27 -8.91 12.66
N ALA A 560 11.72 -9.74 11.78
CA ALA A 560 11.66 -11.18 11.99
C ALA A 560 13.01 -11.90 11.76
N ASN A 561 13.96 -11.23 11.07
CA ASN A 561 15.20 -11.86 10.60
C ASN A 561 16.48 -11.17 11.08
N LEU A 562 16.42 -9.93 11.55
CA LEU A 562 17.55 -9.26 12.19
C LEU A 562 17.86 -9.83 13.58
N TRP A 563 19.07 -9.60 14.08
CA TRP A 563 19.48 -9.98 15.43
C TRP A 563 20.29 -8.87 16.11
N LEU A 564 20.54 -9.03 17.39
CA LEU A 564 21.15 -8.00 18.21
C LEU A 564 22.43 -8.51 18.86
N ASP A 565 23.50 -7.71 18.82
CA ASP A 565 24.61 -7.89 19.72
C ASP A 565 24.20 -7.61 21.17
N PRO A 566 24.83 -8.24 22.17
CA PRO A 566 24.61 -7.87 23.56
C PRO A 566 24.88 -6.38 23.78
N PRO A 567 24.20 -5.73 24.73
CA PRO A 567 24.64 -4.42 25.17
C PRO A 567 26.07 -4.53 25.74
N ASP A 568 26.91 -3.55 25.40
CA ASP A 568 28.28 -3.41 25.96
C ASP A 568 28.25 -3.30 27.47
#